data_4708bd969871955ae753531143ac7400
#
_entry.id   4708bd969871955ae753531143ac7400
#
_cell.length_a   1.000
_cell.length_b   1.000
_cell.length_c   1.000
_cell.angle_alpha   90.00
_cell.angle_beta   90.00
_cell.angle_gamma   90.00
#
_symmetry.space_group_name_H-M   'P 1'
#
loop_
_entity.id
_entity.type
_entity.pdbx_description
1 polymer ?
#
loop_
_entity_poly.entity_id
_entity_poly.type
_entity_poly.pdbx_seq_one_letter_code
_entity_poly.pdbx_strand_id
1 'polypeptide(L)' 'MYIQIAPRVKVYVTSTDMDFIQRHWKHSFKASELEPGMQDLAKRLADKAIFVRKKLDTDTQYALNRRIRIVRDVKK' A
#
# COMPACT_ATOMS: atom_id res chain seq x y z
N MET A 1 -6.49 -4.67 -11.24
CA MET A 1 -7.30 -4.04 -10.19
C MET A 1 -6.80 -2.63 -9.92
N TYR A 2 -7.67 -1.72 -9.62
CA TYR A 2 -7.31 -0.32 -9.39
C TYR A 2 -7.66 0.12 -7.98
N ILE A 3 -6.83 0.98 -7.43
CA ILE A 3 -7.10 1.64 -6.16
C ILE A 3 -7.16 3.14 -6.43
N GLN A 4 -8.22 3.78 -5.99
CA GLN A 4 -8.38 5.22 -6.08
C GLN A 4 -7.70 5.86 -4.88
N ILE A 5 -6.69 6.68 -5.13
CA ILE A 5 -5.92 7.34 -4.07
C ILE A 5 -6.34 8.79 -3.87
N ALA A 6 -7.06 9.35 -4.84
CA ALA A 6 -7.58 10.71 -4.78
C ALA A 6 -8.70 10.80 -5.81
N PRO A 7 -9.56 11.84 -5.75
CA PRO A 7 -10.56 12.03 -6.79
C PRO A 7 -9.87 12.08 -8.15
N ARG A 8 -10.33 11.24 -9.08
CA ARG A 8 -9.81 11.16 -10.45
C ARG A 8 -8.40 10.56 -10.57
N VAL A 9 -7.83 10.06 -9.48
CA VAL A 9 -6.51 9.45 -9.54
C VAL A 9 -6.62 7.99 -9.11
N LYS A 10 -6.33 7.08 -10.02
CA LYS A 10 -6.34 5.65 -9.78
C LYS A 10 -4.97 5.07 -10.11
N VAL A 11 -4.54 4.10 -9.31
CA VAL A 11 -3.30 3.38 -9.58
C VAL A 11 -3.60 1.90 -9.76
N TYR A 12 -2.89 1.28 -10.67
CA TYR A 12 -3.04 -0.14 -10.92
C TYR A 12 -2.24 -0.94 -9.89
N VAL A 13 -2.84 -2.00 -9.36
CA VAL A 13 -2.18 -2.94 -8.46
C VAL A 13 -2.40 -4.37 -8.97
N THR A 14 -1.37 -5.19 -8.79
CA THR A 14 -1.45 -6.61 -9.14
C THR A 14 -2.12 -7.38 -8.00
N SER A 15 -2.43 -8.66 -8.24
CA SER A 15 -2.96 -9.50 -7.17
C SER A 15 -1.96 -9.68 -6.03
N THR A 16 -0.67 -9.73 -6.33
CA THR A 16 0.38 -9.79 -5.30
C THR A 16 0.37 -8.52 -4.45
N ASP A 17 0.25 -7.36 -5.09
CA ASP A 17 0.14 -6.09 -4.40
C ASP A 17 -1.09 -6.08 -3.48
N MET A 18 -2.22 -6.57 -3.98
CA MET A 18 -3.46 -6.63 -3.20
C MET A 18 -3.34 -7.52 -1.98
N ASP A 19 -2.69 -8.68 -2.12
CA ASP A 19 -2.47 -9.57 -0.99
C ASP A 19 -1.67 -8.88 0.11
N PHE A 20 -0.62 -8.17 -0.28
CA PHE A 20 0.20 -7.41 0.66
C PHE A 20 -0.62 -6.32 1.34
N ILE A 21 -1.40 -5.57 0.57
CA ILE A 21 -2.25 -4.50 1.09
C ILE A 21 -3.25 -5.06 2.11
N GLN A 22 -3.87 -6.20 1.81
CA GLN A 22 -4.84 -6.81 2.70
C GLN A 22 -4.22 -7.31 3.98
N ARG A 23 -3.00 -7.84 3.93
CA ARG A 23 -2.29 -8.29 5.12
C ARG A 23 -2.02 -7.16 6.10
N HIS A 24 -1.81 -5.96 5.58
CA HIS A 24 -1.45 -4.80 6.39
C HIS A 24 -2.55 -3.75 6.43
N TRP A 25 -3.78 -4.18 6.20
CA TRP A 25 -4.92 -3.28 6.12
C TRP A 25 -5.22 -2.58 7.44
N LYS A 26 -5.14 -3.32 8.54
CA LYS A 26 -5.58 -2.82 9.85
C LYS A 26 -4.45 -2.31 10.73
N HIS A 27 -3.23 -2.69 10.44
CA HIS A 27 -2.10 -2.40 11.31
C HIS A 27 -0.94 -1.80 10.53
N SER A 28 -0.32 -0.79 11.13
CA SER A 28 0.94 -0.29 10.60
C SER A 28 2.05 -1.33 10.82
N PHE A 29 3.12 -1.21 10.07
CA PHE A 29 4.25 -2.13 10.16
C PHE A 29 5.54 -1.37 9.85
N LYS A 30 6.65 -1.94 10.29
CA LYS A 30 7.96 -1.35 10.06
C LYS A 30 8.70 -2.10 8.96
N ALA A 31 9.55 -1.38 8.23
CA ALA A 31 10.33 -1.98 7.16
C ALA A 31 11.20 -3.13 7.67
N SER A 32 11.75 -3.01 8.87
CA SER A 32 12.59 -4.05 9.45
C SER A 32 11.85 -5.35 9.73
N GLU A 33 10.52 -5.30 9.82
CA GLU A 33 9.69 -6.49 10.04
C GLU A 33 9.43 -7.26 8.75
N LEU A 34 9.82 -6.71 7.61
CA LEU A 34 9.57 -7.30 6.30
C LEU A 34 10.80 -8.01 5.76
N GLU A 35 10.57 -9.07 5.00
CA GLU A 35 11.62 -9.69 4.21
C GLU A 35 12.10 -8.73 3.13
N PRO A 36 13.36 -8.86 2.65
CA PRO A 36 13.90 -7.90 1.66
C PRO A 36 13.03 -7.70 0.43
N GLY A 37 12.44 -8.75 -0.11
CA GLY A 37 11.56 -8.64 -1.26
C GLY A 37 10.28 -7.88 -0.94
N MET A 38 9.78 -8.01 0.28
CA MET A 38 8.58 -7.31 0.71
C MET A 38 8.86 -5.84 1.02
N GLN A 39 10.09 -5.50 1.41
CA GLN A 39 10.48 -4.11 1.61
C GLN A 39 10.38 -3.32 0.30
N ASP A 40 10.83 -3.90 -0.81
CA ASP A 40 10.73 -3.25 -2.12
C ASP A 40 9.26 -3.06 -2.52
N LEU A 41 8.44 -4.04 -2.24
CA LEU A 41 7.01 -3.96 -2.53
C LEU A 41 6.34 -2.85 -1.71
N ALA A 42 6.63 -2.78 -0.42
CA ALA A 42 6.09 -1.73 0.46
C ALA A 42 6.51 -0.34 -0.01
N LYS A 43 7.77 -0.20 -0.38
CA LYS A 43 8.31 1.06 -0.90
C LYS A 43 7.60 1.49 -2.18
N ARG A 44 7.40 0.55 -3.08
CA ARG A 44 6.70 0.79 -4.34
C ARG A 44 5.26 1.22 -4.12
N LEU A 45 4.56 0.56 -3.19
CA LEU A 45 3.19 0.91 -2.86
C LEU A 45 3.11 2.26 -2.15
N ALA A 46 4.10 2.61 -1.35
CA ALA A 46 4.17 3.93 -0.75
C ALA A 46 4.38 5.02 -1.80
N ASP A 47 5.20 4.74 -2.81
CA ASP A 47 5.40 5.66 -3.93
C ASP A 47 4.11 5.88 -4.72
N LYS A 48 3.22 4.90 -4.72
CA LYS A 48 1.88 5.01 -5.35
C LYS A 48 0.85 5.65 -4.41
N ALA A 49 1.26 6.12 -3.24
CA ALA A 49 0.41 6.71 -2.22
C ALA A 49 -0.61 5.75 -1.60
N ILE A 50 -0.40 4.45 -1.74
CA ILE A 50 -1.25 3.44 -1.10
C ILE A 50 -0.89 3.30 0.37
N PHE A 51 0.40 3.35 0.69
CA PHE A 51 0.88 3.43 2.06
C PHE A 51 1.53 4.77 2.31
N VAL A 52 1.47 5.23 3.55
CA VAL A 52 2.13 6.43 4.02
C VAL A 52 3.38 6.02 4.77
N ARG A 53 4.51 6.61 4.41
CA ARG A 53 5.79 6.37 5.10
C ARG A 53 5.99 7.37 6.20
N LYS A 54 6.46 6.88 7.33
CA LYS A 54 6.96 7.74 8.41
C LYS A 54 8.38 7.30 8.74
N LYS A 55 9.31 8.22 8.62
CA LYS A 55 10.70 7.93 8.93
C LYS A 55 10.89 7.95 10.44
N LEU A 56 11.42 6.87 10.97
CA LEU A 56 11.83 6.75 12.37
C LEU A 56 13.35 6.88 12.46
N ASP A 57 13.88 6.96 13.66
CA ASP A 57 15.33 7.15 13.85
C ASP A 57 16.15 6.05 13.18
N THR A 58 15.73 4.81 13.31
CA THR A 58 16.47 3.66 12.80
C THR A 58 15.67 2.81 11.81
N ASP A 59 14.46 3.24 11.45
CA ASP A 59 13.56 2.42 10.66
C ASP A 59 12.57 3.28 9.89
N THR A 60 11.76 2.66 9.07
CA THR A 60 10.67 3.32 8.37
C THR A 60 9.38 2.59 8.73
N GLN A 61 8.37 3.33 9.12
CA GLN A 61 7.05 2.79 9.41
C GLN A 61 6.11 3.07 8.25
N TYR A 62 5.34 2.07 7.88
CA TYR A 62 4.33 2.19 6.85
C TYR A 62 2.95 2.00 7.45
N ALA A 63 2.02 2.81 7.00
CA ALA A 63 0.62 2.68 7.38
C ALA A 63 -0.24 2.86 6.15
N LEU A 64 -1.39 2.20 6.12
CA LEU A 64 -2.30 2.32 5.00
C LEU A 64 -2.82 3.75 4.90
N ASN A 65 -2.83 4.28 3.69
CA ASN A 65 -3.48 5.56 3.43
C ASN A 65 -5.01 5.35 3.53
N ARG A 66 -5.62 5.92 4.55
CA ARG A 66 -7.05 5.71 4.82
C ARG A 66 -7.97 6.40 3.83
N ARG A 67 -7.41 7.20 2.93
CA ARG A 67 -8.19 7.89 1.90
C ARG A 67 -8.33 7.08 0.62
N ILE A 68 -7.68 5.92 0.55
CA ILE A 68 -7.78 5.08 -0.63
C ILE A 68 -9.13 4.36 -0.68
N ARG A 69 -9.55 4.04 -1.90
CA ARG A 69 -10.74 3.23 -2.13
C ARG A 69 -10.42 2.17 -3.16
N ILE A 70 -10.88 0.96 -2.92
CA ILE A 70 -10.74 -0.12 -3.88
C ILE A 70 -11.82 0.06 -4.94
N VAL A 71 -11.39 0.17 -6.19
CA VAL A 71 -12.31 0.28 -7.31
C VAL A 71 -12.54 -1.12 -7.85
N ARG A 72 -13.76 -1.61 -7.68
CA ARG A 72 -14.15 -2.90 -8.22
C ARG A 72 -14.59 -2.73 -9.67
N ASP A 73 -14.10 -3.62 -10.51
CA ASP A 73 -14.62 -3.72 -11.87
C ASP A 73 -16.02 -4.28 -11.79
N VAL A 74 -16.99 -3.41 -11.89
CA VAL A 74 -18.39 -3.85 -11.96
C VAL A 74 -18.72 -4.00 -13.42
N LYS A 75 -18.86 -5.22 -13.82
CA LYS A 75 -19.38 -5.53 -15.15
C LYS A 75 -20.90 -5.52 -15.08
N LYS A 76 -21.43 -4.79 -15.94
CA LYS A 76 -22.88 -4.75 -16.10
C LYS A 76 -23.32 -5.44 -17.35
#